data_8dcacaae32ac7fb5c3d8faa530410f66
#
_entry.id   8dcacaae32ac7fb5c3d8faa530410f66
#
_cell.length_a   1.000
_cell.length_b   1.000
_cell.length_c   1.000
_cell.angle_alpha   90.00
_cell.angle_beta   90.00
_cell.angle_gamma   90.00
#
_symmetry.space_group_name_H-M   'P 1'
#
loop_
_entity.id
_entity.type
_entity.pdbx_description
1 polymer ?
#
loop_
_entity_poly.entity_id
_entity_poly.type
_entity_poly.pdbx_seq_one_letter_code
_entity_poly.pdbx_strand_id
1 'polypeptide(L)'
;IRKKGYLYVRVDGEVREITHGMKLDRYKNHDVEVVIDKLVVAEKDDRRLKQSVATAMRQGDGLMMILDAQSESIRHYSKRLMCPVTGLSYREPAPHNFSFNSPQGACPKCKGLGVVNQIDVDKVIPDRELSIYEGAIAPLGKYKNAMIFWQIGALLEKYDVTLKTPVKELPDDAIDEVLYGSDERIKIKSSLIGTSSDYFVTYEGVVKYIQMLQEKDASATAQKWAEQFAKTTVCPECKGARLNKEALHFRIHDKNINELANMDINELYDWLMKVDEFLSDKQKKISVEILKEIRTRLKFLLD
;
A
#
# COMPACT_ATOMS: atom_id res chain seq x y z
N ILE A 1 1.26 -28.97 -3.88
CA ILE A 1 0.53 -29.21 -5.14
C ILE A 1 0.72 -30.67 -5.55
N ARG A 2 1.96 -31.15 -5.74
CA ARG A 2 2.26 -32.54 -6.13
C ARG A 2 1.65 -33.60 -5.19
N LYS A 3 1.72 -33.40 -3.86
CA LYS A 3 1.09 -34.30 -2.86
C LYS A 3 -0.44 -34.44 -3.03
N LYS A 4 -1.08 -33.49 -3.70
CA LYS A 4 -2.51 -33.53 -4.03
C LYS A 4 -2.80 -34.14 -5.41
N GLY A 5 -1.78 -34.68 -6.11
CA GLY A 5 -1.91 -35.40 -7.38
C GLY A 5 -1.90 -34.51 -8.63
N TYR A 6 -1.61 -33.25 -8.54
CA TYR A 6 -1.49 -32.37 -9.71
C TYR A 6 -0.11 -32.50 -10.36
N LEU A 7 -0.09 -32.57 -11.68
CA LEU A 7 1.11 -32.81 -12.48
C LEU A 7 1.68 -31.51 -13.07
N TYR A 8 0.85 -30.48 -13.25
CA TYR A 8 1.24 -29.23 -13.90
C TYR A 8 0.88 -28.03 -13.06
N VAL A 9 1.73 -27.01 -13.16
CA VAL A 9 1.51 -25.67 -12.63
C VAL A 9 1.80 -24.65 -13.72
N ARG A 10 1.15 -23.50 -13.64
CA ARG A 10 1.57 -22.31 -14.37
C ARG A 10 2.29 -21.40 -13.40
N VAL A 11 3.53 -21.03 -13.71
CA VAL A 11 4.38 -20.17 -12.88
C VAL A 11 4.78 -18.98 -13.71
N ASP A 12 4.46 -17.79 -13.24
CA ASP A 12 4.80 -16.51 -13.91
C ASP A 12 4.38 -16.50 -15.38
N GLY A 13 3.24 -17.08 -15.69
CA GLY A 13 2.71 -17.16 -17.05
C GLY A 13 3.07 -18.41 -17.84
N GLU A 14 4.03 -19.24 -17.41
CA GLU A 14 4.45 -20.44 -18.12
C GLU A 14 3.92 -21.74 -17.50
N VAL A 15 3.32 -22.59 -18.32
CA VAL A 15 2.86 -23.93 -17.89
C VAL A 15 4.04 -24.90 -17.83
N ARG A 16 4.33 -25.42 -16.64
CA ARG A 16 5.45 -26.33 -16.36
C ARG A 16 4.97 -27.63 -15.70
N GLU A 17 5.64 -28.73 -15.99
CA GLU A 17 5.44 -29.99 -15.27
C GLU A 17 6.11 -29.93 -13.89
N ILE A 18 5.44 -30.46 -12.87
CA ILE A 18 5.98 -30.50 -11.51
C ILE A 18 6.96 -31.68 -11.40
N THR A 19 8.24 -31.40 -11.52
CA THR A 19 9.30 -32.38 -11.35
C THR A 19 9.70 -32.58 -9.89
N HIS A 20 10.41 -33.68 -9.60
CA HIS A 20 10.95 -33.91 -8.25
C HIS A 20 12.05 -32.88 -7.95
N GLY A 21 11.90 -32.19 -6.81
CA GLY A 21 12.90 -31.18 -6.40
C GLY A 21 12.73 -29.80 -7.06
N MET A 22 11.67 -29.59 -7.86
CA MET A 22 11.35 -28.27 -8.42
C MET A 22 11.32 -27.22 -7.31
N LYS A 23 12.11 -26.15 -7.48
CA LYS A 23 12.18 -25.00 -6.58
C LYS A 23 11.97 -23.72 -7.36
N LEU A 24 11.29 -22.77 -6.77
CA LEU A 24 11.20 -21.39 -7.24
C LEU A 24 12.16 -20.51 -6.46
N ASP A 25 12.54 -19.37 -7.02
CA ASP A 25 13.41 -18.41 -6.36
C ASP A 25 12.66 -17.78 -5.17
N ARG A 26 13.04 -18.15 -3.94
CA ARG A 26 12.38 -17.68 -2.72
C ARG A 26 12.53 -16.17 -2.45
N TYR A 27 13.40 -15.48 -3.19
CA TYR A 27 13.61 -14.04 -3.06
C TYR A 27 12.78 -13.21 -4.04
N LYS A 28 11.98 -13.89 -4.90
CA LYS A 28 11.05 -13.26 -5.84
C LYS A 28 9.62 -13.64 -5.50
N ASN A 29 8.69 -12.73 -5.77
CA ASN A 29 7.28 -13.05 -5.77
C ASN A 29 6.97 -13.82 -7.05
N HIS A 30 6.25 -14.94 -6.92
CA HIS A 30 5.84 -15.77 -8.04
C HIS A 30 4.32 -15.92 -8.06
N ASP A 31 3.74 -15.77 -9.24
CA ASP A 31 2.35 -16.17 -9.47
C ASP A 31 2.32 -17.66 -9.80
N VAL A 32 1.65 -18.44 -8.94
CA VAL A 32 1.59 -19.90 -9.07
C VAL A 32 0.15 -20.36 -9.16
N GLU A 33 -0.25 -20.86 -10.33
CA GLU A 33 -1.57 -21.43 -10.56
C GLU A 33 -1.49 -22.94 -10.78
N VAL A 34 -2.47 -23.66 -10.25
CA VAL A 34 -2.56 -25.11 -10.41
C VAL A 34 -3.32 -25.44 -11.69
N VAL A 35 -2.70 -26.19 -12.59
CA VAL A 35 -3.37 -26.68 -13.78
C VAL A 35 -4.20 -27.93 -13.40
N ILE A 36 -5.51 -27.80 -13.45
CA ILE A 36 -6.44 -28.87 -13.07
C ILE A 36 -6.58 -29.90 -14.20
N ASP A 37 -6.72 -29.42 -15.43
CA ASP A 37 -6.89 -30.29 -16.59
C ASP A 37 -6.44 -29.58 -17.89
N LYS A 38 -6.12 -30.36 -18.90
CA LYS A 38 -5.85 -29.93 -20.28
C LYS A 38 -6.85 -30.64 -21.19
N LEU A 39 -7.73 -29.87 -21.82
CA LEU A 39 -8.83 -30.38 -22.62
C LEU A 39 -8.79 -29.81 -24.03
N VAL A 40 -9.17 -30.62 -24.99
CA VAL A 40 -9.61 -30.17 -26.31
C VAL A 40 -11.13 -30.12 -26.25
N VAL A 41 -11.71 -28.94 -26.48
CA VAL A 41 -13.17 -28.75 -26.38
C VAL A 41 -13.82 -29.49 -27.55
N ALA A 42 -14.57 -30.57 -27.24
CA ALA A 42 -15.38 -31.28 -28.18
C ALA A 42 -16.71 -31.69 -27.50
N GLU A 43 -17.79 -31.84 -28.28
CA GLU A 43 -19.11 -32.20 -27.73
C GLU A 43 -19.10 -33.48 -26.88
N LYS A 44 -18.17 -34.41 -27.16
CA LYS A 44 -17.98 -35.65 -26.42
C LYS A 44 -17.48 -35.49 -24.99
N ASP A 45 -16.86 -34.33 -24.67
CA ASP A 45 -16.14 -34.12 -23.43
C ASP A 45 -16.92 -33.29 -22.39
N ASP A 46 -18.22 -33.04 -22.61
CA ASP A 46 -19.05 -32.22 -21.73
C ASP A 46 -19.00 -32.70 -20.26
N ARG A 47 -19.04 -33.97 -20.01
CA ARG A 47 -18.96 -34.53 -18.64
C ARG A 47 -17.60 -34.27 -17.98
N ARG A 48 -16.51 -34.46 -18.73
CA ARG A 48 -15.14 -34.22 -18.23
C ARG A 48 -14.93 -32.74 -18.00
N LEU A 49 -15.39 -31.89 -18.91
CA LEU A 49 -15.32 -30.42 -18.75
C LEU A 49 -16.05 -29.98 -17.47
N LYS A 50 -17.28 -30.45 -17.25
CA LYS A 50 -18.04 -30.11 -16.01
C LYS A 50 -17.32 -30.56 -14.75
N GLN A 51 -16.69 -31.73 -14.73
CA GLN A 51 -15.93 -32.24 -13.59
C GLN A 51 -14.66 -31.40 -13.35
N SER A 52 -13.95 -31.03 -14.41
CA SER A 52 -12.73 -30.21 -14.33
C SER A 52 -13.05 -28.80 -13.84
N VAL A 53 -14.11 -28.16 -14.35
CA VAL A 53 -14.61 -26.85 -13.86
C VAL A 53 -15.01 -26.93 -12.38
N ALA A 54 -15.77 -27.93 -11.98
CA ALA A 54 -16.16 -28.11 -10.58
C ALA A 54 -14.95 -28.29 -9.65
N THR A 55 -13.93 -29.03 -10.11
CA THR A 55 -12.69 -29.26 -9.37
C THR A 55 -11.87 -27.98 -9.31
N ALA A 56 -11.73 -27.22 -10.41
CA ALA A 56 -11.03 -25.96 -10.46
C ALA A 56 -11.66 -24.92 -9.49
N MET A 57 -12.98 -24.77 -9.58
CA MET A 57 -13.73 -23.88 -8.67
C MET A 57 -13.57 -24.27 -7.19
N ARG A 58 -13.55 -25.56 -6.89
CA ARG A 58 -13.35 -26.04 -5.51
C ARG A 58 -11.93 -25.79 -5.00
N GLN A 59 -10.89 -26.04 -5.83
CA GLN A 59 -9.50 -25.84 -5.45
C GLN A 59 -9.11 -24.36 -5.38
N GLY A 60 -9.69 -23.54 -6.26
CA GLY A 60 -9.49 -22.09 -6.30
C GLY A 60 -10.44 -21.31 -5.39
N ASP A 61 -11.15 -21.99 -4.47
CA ASP A 61 -12.08 -21.35 -3.53
C ASP A 61 -13.10 -20.42 -4.23
N GLY A 62 -13.64 -20.89 -5.33
CA GLY A 62 -14.62 -20.18 -6.16
C GLY A 62 -14.01 -19.32 -7.26
N LEU A 63 -12.70 -19.35 -7.44
CA LEU A 63 -11.97 -18.68 -8.52
C LEU A 63 -11.38 -19.71 -9.47
N MET A 64 -11.46 -19.47 -10.77
CA MET A 64 -10.75 -20.24 -11.78
C MET A 64 -10.44 -19.38 -12.99
N MET A 65 -9.50 -19.83 -13.80
CA MET A 65 -9.24 -19.25 -15.11
C MET A 65 -9.20 -20.35 -16.18
N ILE A 66 -9.49 -19.96 -17.40
CA ILE A 66 -9.31 -20.77 -18.60
C ILE A 66 -8.24 -20.11 -19.45
N LEU A 67 -7.21 -20.86 -19.76
CA LEU A 67 -6.15 -20.47 -20.67
C LEU A 67 -6.41 -21.16 -22.03
N ASP A 68 -6.56 -20.38 -23.08
CA ASP A 68 -6.57 -20.87 -24.45
C ASP A 68 -5.12 -21.17 -24.86
N ALA A 69 -4.82 -22.42 -25.16
CA ALA A 69 -3.47 -22.87 -25.49
C ALA A 69 -2.97 -22.37 -26.85
N GLN A 70 -3.85 -21.89 -27.74
CA GLN A 70 -3.47 -21.40 -29.08
C GLN A 70 -3.23 -19.89 -29.06
N SER A 71 -4.17 -19.14 -28.44
CA SER A 71 -4.11 -17.67 -28.40
C SER A 71 -3.43 -17.12 -27.15
N GLU A 72 -3.08 -17.99 -26.19
CA GLU A 72 -2.58 -17.63 -24.84
C GLU A 72 -3.51 -16.67 -24.07
N SER A 73 -4.74 -16.51 -24.57
CA SER A 73 -5.72 -15.65 -23.92
C SER A 73 -6.24 -16.27 -22.63
N ILE A 74 -6.40 -15.44 -21.59
CA ILE A 74 -6.89 -15.85 -20.29
C ILE A 74 -8.27 -15.28 -20.06
N ARG A 75 -9.18 -16.13 -19.58
CA ARG A 75 -10.50 -15.72 -19.09
C ARG A 75 -10.67 -16.14 -17.64
N HIS A 76 -11.00 -15.17 -16.79
CA HIS A 76 -11.24 -15.40 -15.38
C HIS A 76 -12.72 -15.67 -15.11
N TYR A 77 -12.98 -16.58 -14.18
CA TYR A 77 -14.32 -16.94 -13.73
C TYR A 77 -14.34 -17.00 -12.20
N SER A 78 -15.41 -16.46 -11.60
CA SER A 78 -15.59 -16.47 -10.16
C SER A 78 -17.04 -16.71 -9.78
N LYS A 79 -17.24 -17.42 -8.68
CA LYS A 79 -18.52 -17.45 -7.96
C LYS A 79 -18.69 -16.23 -7.04
N ARG A 80 -17.64 -15.43 -6.87
CA ARG A 80 -17.58 -14.24 -6.01
C ARG A 80 -17.62 -12.99 -6.88
N LEU A 81 -17.66 -11.84 -6.24
CA LEU A 81 -17.56 -10.53 -6.90
C LEU A 81 -16.20 -10.39 -7.58
N MET A 82 -16.18 -10.42 -8.90
CA MET A 82 -14.96 -10.32 -9.70
C MET A 82 -15.21 -9.57 -11.00
N CYS A 83 -14.24 -8.75 -11.39
CA CYS A 83 -14.22 -8.15 -12.72
C CYS A 83 -13.69 -9.18 -13.74
N PRO A 84 -14.48 -9.60 -14.76
CA PRO A 84 -14.04 -10.59 -15.72
C PRO A 84 -12.92 -10.10 -16.65
N VAL A 85 -12.73 -8.79 -16.77
CA VAL A 85 -11.72 -8.18 -17.65
C VAL A 85 -10.36 -8.12 -16.95
N THR A 86 -10.32 -7.67 -15.69
CA THR A 86 -9.07 -7.45 -14.95
C THR A 86 -8.70 -8.61 -14.03
N GLY A 87 -9.60 -9.58 -13.81
CA GLY A 87 -9.43 -10.64 -12.82
C GLY A 87 -9.51 -10.19 -11.36
N LEU A 88 -9.69 -8.88 -11.11
CA LEU A 88 -9.79 -8.35 -9.77
C LEU A 88 -11.02 -8.92 -9.06
N SER A 89 -10.83 -9.57 -7.92
CA SER A 89 -11.93 -10.16 -7.15
C SER A 89 -12.03 -9.53 -5.77
N TYR A 90 -13.27 -9.37 -5.31
CA TYR A 90 -13.58 -8.88 -3.97
C TYR A 90 -14.12 -10.02 -3.12
N ARG A 91 -13.82 -9.99 -1.84
CA ARG A 91 -14.43 -10.90 -0.85
C ARG A 91 -15.91 -10.56 -0.70
N GLU A 92 -16.70 -11.54 -0.25
CA GLU A 92 -18.07 -11.24 0.14
C GLU A 92 -18.06 -10.19 1.26
N PRO A 93 -18.89 -9.13 1.12
CA PRO A 93 -18.93 -8.07 2.10
C PRO A 93 -19.45 -8.57 3.45
N ALA A 94 -18.70 -8.30 4.49
CA ALA A 94 -19.08 -8.58 5.88
C ALA A 94 -18.93 -7.30 6.70
N PRO A 95 -19.62 -7.14 7.83
CA PRO A 95 -19.61 -5.91 8.64
C PRO A 95 -18.19 -5.42 8.98
N HIS A 96 -17.28 -6.32 9.26
CA HIS A 96 -15.89 -5.97 9.59
C HIS A 96 -15.10 -5.37 8.42
N ASN A 97 -15.52 -5.59 7.16
CA ASN A 97 -14.91 -4.97 5.99
C ASN A 97 -15.18 -3.45 5.91
N PHE A 98 -16.22 -2.97 6.59
CA PHE A 98 -16.60 -1.56 6.64
C PHE A 98 -16.22 -0.88 7.95
N SER A 99 -15.43 -1.54 8.78
CA SER A 99 -14.95 -1.00 10.05
C SER A 99 -13.50 -0.58 9.95
N PHE A 100 -13.18 0.68 10.22
CA PHE A 100 -11.81 1.19 10.30
C PHE A 100 -11.04 0.67 11.53
N ASN A 101 -11.73 0.04 12.49
CA ASN A 101 -11.13 -0.64 13.64
C ASN A 101 -10.81 -2.12 13.35
N SER A 102 -11.24 -2.64 12.20
CA SER A 102 -10.96 -4.01 11.78
C SER A 102 -9.79 -4.02 10.79
N PRO A 103 -8.81 -4.93 10.92
CA PRO A 103 -7.72 -5.08 9.95
C PRO A 103 -8.20 -5.35 8.52
N GLN A 104 -9.38 -5.96 8.34
CA GLN A 104 -9.98 -6.24 7.04
C GLN A 104 -10.60 -5.02 6.38
N GLY A 105 -11.05 -4.02 7.16
CA GLY A 105 -11.69 -2.80 6.66
C GLY A 105 -10.77 -1.58 6.69
N ALA A 106 -9.82 -1.54 7.61
CA ALA A 106 -8.93 -0.41 7.79
C ALA A 106 -8.03 -0.16 6.58
N CYS A 107 -7.75 1.10 6.29
CA CYS A 107 -6.71 1.47 5.33
C CYS A 107 -5.36 0.90 5.78
N PRO A 108 -4.64 0.15 4.93
CA PRO A 108 -3.38 -0.50 5.32
C PRO A 108 -2.28 0.50 5.69
N LYS A 109 -2.26 1.69 5.08
CA LYS A 109 -1.25 2.72 5.31
C LYS A 109 -1.42 3.42 6.66
N CYS A 110 -2.62 3.93 6.95
CA CYS A 110 -2.89 4.66 8.20
C CYS A 110 -3.52 3.78 9.30
N LYS A 111 -3.73 2.49 9.04
CA LYS A 111 -4.34 1.53 9.98
C LYS A 111 -5.67 2.02 10.59
N GLY A 112 -6.48 2.69 9.75
CA GLY A 112 -7.78 3.23 10.16
C GLY A 112 -7.76 4.60 10.84
N LEU A 113 -6.60 5.26 10.95
CA LEU A 113 -6.50 6.59 11.57
C LEU A 113 -6.99 7.73 10.66
N GLY A 114 -6.93 7.56 9.33
CA GLY A 114 -7.25 8.62 8.36
C GLY A 114 -6.13 9.61 8.12
N VAL A 115 -5.13 9.62 9.00
CA VAL A 115 -3.96 10.50 8.96
C VAL A 115 -2.68 9.69 9.11
N VAL A 116 -1.58 10.27 8.68
CA VAL A 116 -0.23 9.70 8.84
C VAL A 116 0.72 10.77 9.33
N ASN A 117 1.73 10.37 10.08
CA ASN A 117 2.83 11.27 10.42
C ASN A 117 3.83 11.26 9.26
N GLN A 118 4.09 12.42 8.71
CA GLN A 118 5.13 12.66 7.70
C GLN A 118 6.19 13.57 8.27
N ILE A 119 7.43 13.41 7.81
CA ILE A 119 8.49 14.35 8.17
C ILE A 119 8.20 15.70 7.51
N ASP A 120 8.27 16.73 8.30
CA ASP A 120 8.08 18.12 7.88
C ASP A 120 9.41 18.72 7.45
N VAL A 121 9.59 18.95 6.16
CA VAL A 121 10.84 19.47 5.60
C VAL A 121 11.17 20.85 6.18
N ASP A 122 10.16 21.69 6.44
CA ASP A 122 10.37 23.01 7.03
C ASP A 122 10.86 22.93 8.48
N LYS A 123 10.54 21.86 9.20
CA LYS A 123 11.12 21.59 10.53
C LYS A 123 12.51 20.96 10.44
N VAL A 124 12.78 20.24 9.36
CA VAL A 124 14.11 19.63 9.12
C VAL A 124 15.11 20.72 8.70
N ILE A 125 14.69 21.67 7.87
CA ILE A 125 15.49 22.79 7.40
C ILE A 125 14.73 24.09 7.76
N PRO A 126 14.77 24.52 9.01
CA PRO A 126 14.02 25.69 9.48
C PRO A 126 14.60 27.02 8.98
N ASP A 127 15.89 27.06 8.69
CA ASP A 127 16.59 28.25 8.21
C ASP A 127 17.48 27.90 7.02
N ARG A 128 17.07 28.34 5.84
CA ARG A 128 17.80 28.12 4.58
C ARG A 128 18.96 29.10 4.37
N GLU A 129 19.08 30.14 5.19
CA GLU A 129 20.26 31.06 5.18
C GLU A 129 21.50 30.36 5.74
N LEU A 130 21.34 29.39 6.62
CA LEU A 130 22.42 28.59 7.18
C LEU A 130 22.92 27.56 6.18
N SER A 131 24.19 27.22 6.30
CA SER A 131 24.81 26.09 5.64
C SER A 131 24.61 24.80 6.46
N ILE A 132 24.76 23.62 5.82
CA ILE A 132 24.73 22.32 6.52
C ILE A 132 25.82 22.27 7.60
N TYR A 133 26.96 22.89 7.33
CA TYR A 133 28.06 22.99 8.28
C TYR A 133 27.66 23.77 9.56
N GLU A 134 26.88 24.82 9.41
CA GLU A 134 26.37 25.66 10.50
C GLU A 134 25.16 25.06 11.21
N GLY A 135 24.56 24.02 10.67
CA GLY A 135 23.45 23.30 11.27
C GLY A 135 22.09 23.56 10.63
N ALA A 136 22.05 23.96 9.36
CA ALA A 136 20.78 24.14 8.62
C ALA A 136 19.86 22.93 8.70
N ILE A 137 20.42 21.71 8.77
CA ILE A 137 19.66 20.47 8.98
C ILE A 137 19.51 20.24 10.48
N ALA A 138 18.41 20.72 11.06
CA ALA A 138 18.16 20.69 12.50
C ALA A 138 18.34 19.30 13.15
N PRO A 139 17.88 18.18 12.52
CA PRO A 139 18.13 16.83 13.05
C PRO A 139 19.60 16.44 13.18
N LEU A 140 20.48 16.98 12.38
CA LEU A 140 21.92 16.67 12.42
C LEU A 140 22.69 17.64 13.33
N GLY A 141 22.16 18.87 13.47
CA GLY A 141 22.83 19.96 14.16
C GLY A 141 24.07 20.47 13.41
N LYS A 142 24.95 21.18 14.12
CA LYS A 142 26.19 21.68 13.54
C LYS A 142 27.12 20.52 13.14
N TYR A 143 27.98 20.80 12.16
CA TYR A 143 28.96 19.83 11.67
C TYR A 143 29.70 19.12 12.79
N LYS A 144 29.80 17.81 12.65
CA LYS A 144 30.60 16.91 13.47
C LYS A 144 31.39 15.99 12.54
N ASN A 145 32.52 15.51 13.02
CA ASN A 145 33.33 14.52 12.29
C ASN A 145 32.64 13.15 12.36
N ALA A 146 31.57 12.96 11.58
CA ALA A 146 30.70 11.77 11.57
C ALA A 146 30.37 11.36 10.15
N MET A 147 30.13 10.06 9.96
CA MET A 147 29.90 9.42 8.66
C MET A 147 28.81 10.13 7.83
N ILE A 148 27.72 10.55 8.46
CA ILE A 148 26.59 11.21 7.74
C ILE A 148 27.04 12.51 7.08
N PHE A 149 27.88 13.31 7.72
CA PHE A 149 28.41 14.54 7.14
C PHE A 149 29.42 14.28 6.02
N TRP A 150 30.18 13.19 6.11
CA TRP A 150 31.06 12.79 5.01
C TRP A 150 30.29 12.32 3.80
N GLN A 151 29.18 11.57 4.02
CA GLN A 151 28.28 11.16 2.96
C GLN A 151 27.63 12.36 2.28
N ILE A 152 27.09 13.30 3.03
CA ILE A 152 26.47 14.52 2.48
C ILE A 152 27.53 15.36 1.76
N GLY A 153 28.74 15.48 2.31
CA GLY A 153 29.82 16.23 1.65
C GLY A 153 30.22 15.62 0.32
N ALA A 154 30.36 14.30 0.26
CA ALA A 154 30.68 13.60 -0.97
C ALA A 154 29.56 13.64 -2.03
N LEU A 155 28.29 13.69 -1.58
CA LEU A 155 27.13 13.88 -2.43
C LEU A 155 27.10 15.29 -3.03
N LEU A 156 27.37 16.30 -2.22
CA LEU A 156 27.39 17.71 -2.66
C LEU A 156 28.52 18.01 -3.64
N GLU A 157 29.68 17.30 -3.56
CA GLU A 157 30.77 17.40 -4.56
C GLU A 157 30.28 17.13 -6.00
N LYS A 158 29.24 16.31 -6.18
CA LYS A 158 28.61 16.03 -7.47
C LYS A 158 27.96 17.27 -8.12
N TYR A 159 27.55 18.20 -7.29
CA TYR A 159 26.90 19.45 -7.70
C TYR A 159 27.82 20.68 -7.63
N ASP A 160 29.13 20.48 -7.48
CA ASP A 160 30.14 21.54 -7.32
C ASP A 160 29.86 22.49 -6.14
N VAL A 161 29.18 22.00 -5.10
CA VAL A 161 28.87 22.74 -3.85
C VAL A 161 29.44 22.03 -2.64
N THR A 162 29.45 22.68 -1.50
CA THR A 162 30.06 22.16 -0.26
C THR A 162 29.12 22.23 0.92
N LEU A 163 29.47 21.57 2.02
CA LEU A 163 28.73 21.66 3.29
C LEU A 163 28.63 23.10 3.84
N LYS A 164 29.49 24.03 3.38
CA LYS A 164 29.51 25.45 3.81
C LYS A 164 28.67 26.36 2.93
N THR A 165 28.13 25.84 1.82
CA THR A 165 27.22 26.58 0.95
C THR A 165 25.88 26.73 1.65
N PRO A 166 25.28 27.93 1.76
CA PRO A 166 23.95 28.15 2.31
C PRO A 166 22.90 27.28 1.59
N VAL A 167 21.93 26.75 2.32
CA VAL A 167 20.93 25.83 1.71
C VAL A 167 20.13 26.49 0.61
N LYS A 168 19.87 27.80 0.68
CA LYS A 168 19.19 28.57 -0.36
C LYS A 168 19.94 28.60 -1.71
N GLU A 169 21.25 28.39 -1.69
CA GLU A 169 22.12 28.40 -2.87
C GLU A 169 22.39 26.99 -3.43
N LEU A 170 21.92 25.94 -2.72
CA LEU A 170 22.02 24.57 -3.21
C LEU A 170 21.01 24.33 -4.32
N PRO A 171 21.36 23.56 -5.37
CA PRO A 171 20.41 23.08 -6.36
C PRO A 171 19.29 22.26 -5.69
N ASP A 172 18.07 22.35 -6.21
CA ASP A 172 16.93 21.60 -5.68
C ASP A 172 17.18 20.08 -5.67
N ASP A 173 17.78 19.54 -6.73
CA ASP A 173 18.16 18.13 -6.82
C ASP A 173 19.15 17.73 -5.72
N ALA A 174 20.09 18.61 -5.35
CA ALA A 174 21.02 18.35 -4.25
C ALA A 174 20.30 18.33 -2.89
N ILE A 175 19.34 19.23 -2.69
CA ILE A 175 18.52 19.25 -1.48
C ILE A 175 17.67 17.97 -1.41
N ASP A 176 17.07 17.55 -2.51
CA ASP A 176 16.26 16.33 -2.57
C ASP A 176 17.11 15.08 -2.29
N GLU A 177 18.30 14.98 -2.86
CA GLU A 177 19.19 13.86 -2.55
C GLU A 177 19.66 13.88 -1.08
N VAL A 178 19.93 15.06 -0.51
CA VAL A 178 20.28 15.18 0.92
C VAL A 178 19.12 14.73 1.81
N LEU A 179 17.88 15.10 1.46
CA LEU A 179 16.70 14.77 2.26
C LEU A 179 16.24 13.32 2.09
N TYR A 180 16.17 12.84 0.85
CA TYR A 180 15.51 11.56 0.52
C TYR A 180 16.47 10.45 0.14
N GLY A 181 17.76 10.76 -0.03
CA GLY A 181 18.79 9.80 -0.41
C GLY A 181 19.06 9.76 -1.90
N SER A 182 20.08 8.98 -2.27
CA SER A 182 20.48 8.77 -3.66
C SER A 182 20.62 7.29 -3.95
N ASP A 183 20.14 6.84 -5.12
CA ASP A 183 20.30 5.47 -5.59
C ASP A 183 21.75 5.18 -6.03
N GLU A 184 22.55 6.23 -6.27
CA GLU A 184 23.94 6.12 -6.66
C GLU A 184 24.83 5.82 -5.44
N ARG A 185 25.86 5.02 -5.67
CA ARG A 185 26.88 4.78 -4.67
C ARG A 185 27.81 5.99 -4.53
N ILE A 186 27.88 6.54 -3.33
CA ILE A 186 28.70 7.68 -3.00
C ILE A 186 30.08 7.20 -2.59
N LYS A 187 31.12 7.80 -3.17
CA LYS A 187 32.51 7.51 -2.85
C LYS A 187 33.00 8.36 -1.68
N ILE A 188 33.32 7.71 -0.56
CA ILE A 188 33.93 8.39 0.60
C ILE A 188 35.44 8.19 0.53
N LYS A 189 36.17 9.29 0.61
CA LYS A 189 37.64 9.27 0.52
C LYS A 189 38.25 8.55 1.73
N SER A 190 39.23 7.71 1.48
CA SER A 190 39.97 6.93 2.49
C SER A 190 40.58 7.78 3.61
N SER A 191 41.01 9.00 3.29
CA SER A 191 41.56 9.97 4.27
C SER A 191 40.58 10.38 5.36
N LEU A 192 39.26 10.33 5.10
CA LEU A 192 38.21 10.66 6.07
C LEU A 192 37.94 9.51 7.05
N ILE A 193 38.11 8.26 6.58
CA ILE A 193 37.75 7.04 7.32
C ILE A 193 39.00 6.42 8.00
N GLY A 194 40.18 6.88 7.63
CA GLY A 194 41.45 6.32 8.15
C GLY A 194 41.77 4.92 7.61
N THR A 195 41.29 4.58 6.42
CA THR A 195 41.51 3.31 5.73
C THR A 195 42.49 3.48 4.56
N SER A 196 42.98 2.37 4.02
CA SER A 196 43.92 2.36 2.89
C SER A 196 43.23 2.43 1.53
N SER A 197 41.89 2.28 1.47
CA SER A 197 41.09 2.29 0.24
C SER A 197 39.81 3.08 0.39
N ASP A 198 39.33 3.68 -0.72
CA ASP A 198 38.08 4.41 -0.78
C ASP A 198 36.89 3.46 -0.54
N TYR A 199 35.86 3.97 0.12
CA TYR A 199 34.68 3.21 0.49
C TYR A 199 33.43 3.72 -0.24
N PHE A 200 32.61 2.80 -0.76
CA PHE A 200 31.39 3.13 -1.49
C PHE A 200 30.17 2.77 -0.63
N VAL A 201 29.30 3.75 -0.40
CA VAL A 201 28.07 3.59 0.39
C VAL A 201 26.87 4.13 -0.37
N THR A 202 25.71 3.60 -0.03
CA THR A 202 24.43 4.18 -0.41
C THR A 202 23.99 5.16 0.65
N TYR A 203 23.58 6.35 0.25
CA TYR A 203 23.05 7.36 1.16
C TYR A 203 21.53 7.34 1.17
N GLU A 204 20.94 7.08 2.32
CA GLU A 204 19.49 6.87 2.45
C GLU A 204 18.69 8.14 2.76
N GLY A 205 19.36 9.27 2.99
CA GLY A 205 18.73 10.56 3.26
C GLY A 205 18.40 10.83 4.74
N VAL A 206 18.28 12.11 5.06
CA VAL A 206 17.96 12.57 6.42
C VAL A 206 16.54 12.15 6.84
N VAL A 207 15.59 12.18 5.92
CA VAL A 207 14.20 11.78 6.19
C VAL A 207 14.12 10.34 6.66
N LYS A 208 14.81 9.43 5.98
CA LYS A 208 14.83 8.01 6.39
C LYS A 208 15.54 7.83 7.73
N TYR A 209 16.62 8.56 7.98
CA TYR A 209 17.29 8.55 9.29
C TYR A 209 16.32 8.92 10.42
N ILE A 210 15.50 9.98 10.24
CA ILE A 210 14.49 10.38 11.23
C ILE A 210 13.40 9.29 11.37
N GLN A 211 12.94 8.72 10.26
CA GLN A 211 11.92 7.65 10.26
C GLN A 211 12.39 6.41 11.03
N MET A 212 13.64 6.00 10.86
CA MET A 212 14.22 4.88 11.63
C MET A 212 14.21 5.14 13.13
N LEU A 213 14.39 6.40 13.56
CA LEU A 213 14.31 6.79 14.98
C LEU A 213 12.86 6.87 15.51
N GLN A 214 11.86 6.87 14.63
CA GLN A 214 10.43 6.76 15.01
C GLN A 214 9.97 5.30 15.17
N GLU A 215 10.75 4.33 14.71
CA GLU A 215 10.40 2.92 14.82
C GLU A 215 10.43 2.43 16.26
N LYS A 216 9.70 1.33 16.53
CA LYS A 216 9.53 0.78 17.89
C LYS A 216 10.84 0.31 18.55
N ASP A 217 11.83 -0.01 17.74
CA ASP A 217 13.13 -0.51 18.22
C ASP A 217 14.06 0.61 18.69
N ALA A 218 13.74 1.87 18.39
CA ALA A 218 14.48 3.02 18.88
C ALA A 218 14.14 3.33 20.35
N SER A 219 15.07 3.97 21.07
CA SER A 219 14.82 4.38 22.46
C SER A 219 13.66 5.39 22.54
N ALA A 220 12.92 5.39 23.65
CA ALA A 220 11.82 6.33 23.85
C ALA A 220 12.24 7.81 23.69
N THR A 221 13.48 8.13 24.09
CA THR A 221 14.05 9.48 23.92
C THR A 221 14.26 9.82 22.47
N ALA A 222 14.76 8.87 21.65
CA ALA A 222 14.98 9.06 20.22
C ALA A 222 13.66 9.19 19.47
N GLN A 223 12.65 8.38 19.82
CA GLN A 223 11.31 8.48 19.25
C GLN A 223 10.69 9.86 19.51
N LYS A 224 10.68 10.32 20.76
CA LYS A 224 10.16 11.63 21.16
C LYS A 224 10.89 12.77 20.48
N TRP A 225 12.19 12.64 20.28
CA TRP A 225 12.99 13.62 19.56
C TRP A 225 12.63 13.62 18.07
N ALA A 226 12.49 12.47 17.42
CA ALA A 226 12.13 12.37 16.00
C ALA A 226 10.69 12.86 15.71
N GLU A 227 9.78 12.75 16.67
CA GLU A 227 8.41 13.28 16.58
C GLU A 227 8.37 14.79 16.40
N GLN A 228 9.37 15.54 16.87
CA GLN A 228 9.44 17.00 16.73
C GLN A 228 9.50 17.43 15.25
N PHE A 229 10.08 16.58 14.39
CA PHE A 229 10.23 16.81 12.95
C PHE A 229 9.06 16.27 12.15
N ALA A 230 8.04 15.72 12.79
CA ALA A 230 6.86 15.21 12.13
C ALA A 230 5.71 16.23 12.13
N LYS A 231 4.84 16.09 11.12
CA LYS A 231 3.52 16.70 11.09
C LYS A 231 2.49 15.63 10.73
N THR A 232 1.31 15.75 11.33
CA THR A 232 0.18 14.91 10.98
C THR A 232 -0.47 15.44 9.71
N THR A 233 -0.57 14.59 8.69
CA THR A 233 -1.18 14.92 7.40
C THR A 233 -2.28 13.91 7.08
N VAL A 234 -3.22 14.31 6.22
CA VAL A 234 -4.24 13.39 5.71
C VAL A 234 -3.57 12.23 4.99
N CYS A 235 -4.01 11.01 5.27
CA CYS A 235 -3.44 9.82 4.66
C CYS A 235 -3.58 9.89 3.12
N PRO A 236 -2.48 9.83 2.35
CA PRO A 236 -2.53 9.95 0.89
C PRO A 236 -3.20 8.75 0.21
N GLU A 237 -3.24 7.59 0.88
CA GLU A 237 -3.88 6.38 0.36
C GLU A 237 -5.41 6.46 0.44
N CYS A 238 -5.96 6.68 1.63
CA CYS A 238 -7.40 6.71 1.85
C CYS A 238 -7.99 8.12 1.84
N LYS A 239 -7.19 9.17 1.73
CA LYS A 239 -7.61 10.58 1.70
C LYS A 239 -8.54 10.95 2.85
N GLY A 240 -8.26 10.42 4.04
CA GLY A 240 -9.07 10.63 5.24
C GLY A 240 -10.20 9.62 5.45
N ALA A 241 -10.53 8.78 4.47
CA ALA A 241 -11.65 7.82 4.53
C ALA A 241 -11.46 6.72 5.60
N ARG A 242 -10.26 6.51 6.11
CA ARG A 242 -9.90 5.52 7.15
C ARG A 242 -10.05 4.05 6.73
N LEU A 243 -10.75 3.78 5.62
CA LEU A 243 -11.05 2.47 5.09
C LEU A 243 -10.17 2.12 3.90
N ASN A 244 -10.04 0.83 3.61
CA ASN A 244 -9.37 0.35 2.43
C ASN A 244 -10.18 0.63 1.15
N LYS A 245 -9.54 0.51 -0.01
CA LYS A 245 -10.18 0.79 -1.31
C LYS A 245 -11.34 -0.17 -1.60
N GLU A 246 -11.25 -1.43 -1.16
CA GLU A 246 -12.29 -2.43 -1.40
C GLU A 246 -13.60 -2.02 -0.72
N ALA A 247 -13.55 -1.58 0.55
CA ALA A 247 -14.73 -1.11 1.28
C ALA A 247 -15.40 0.11 0.62
N LEU A 248 -14.61 1.00 0.01
CA LEU A 248 -15.10 2.22 -0.63
C LEU A 248 -15.76 1.97 -2.00
N HIS A 249 -15.57 0.79 -2.61
CA HIS A 249 -16.26 0.43 -3.84
C HIS A 249 -17.72 -0.03 -3.64
N PHE A 250 -18.09 -0.41 -2.42
CA PHE A 250 -19.48 -0.73 -2.11
C PHE A 250 -20.31 0.55 -1.97
N ARG A 251 -21.42 0.61 -2.70
CA ARG A 251 -22.30 1.78 -2.75
C ARG A 251 -23.73 1.38 -2.45
N ILE A 252 -24.42 2.25 -1.74
CA ILE A 252 -25.87 2.25 -1.64
C ILE A 252 -26.35 3.39 -2.54
N HIS A 253 -27.00 3.06 -3.63
CA HIS A 253 -27.30 3.99 -4.73
C HIS A 253 -25.99 4.63 -5.25
N ASP A 254 -25.77 5.92 -5.04
CA ASP A 254 -24.62 6.68 -5.51
C ASP A 254 -23.54 6.90 -4.44
N LYS A 255 -23.78 6.54 -3.17
CA LYS A 255 -22.94 6.86 -2.02
C LYS A 255 -22.24 5.65 -1.43
N ASN A 256 -20.95 5.80 -1.12
CA ASN A 256 -20.22 4.84 -0.29
C ASN A 256 -20.25 5.24 1.19
N ILE A 257 -19.78 4.36 2.06
CA ILE A 257 -19.81 4.58 3.52
C ILE A 257 -19.03 5.84 3.96
N ASN A 258 -17.93 6.18 3.28
CA ASN A 258 -17.16 7.37 3.62
C ASN A 258 -17.88 8.66 3.19
N GLU A 259 -18.51 8.64 2.03
CA GLU A 259 -19.33 9.77 1.55
C GLU A 259 -20.49 10.03 2.49
N LEU A 260 -21.16 8.98 2.96
CA LEU A 260 -22.23 9.10 3.96
C LEU A 260 -21.72 9.58 5.33
N ALA A 261 -20.58 9.08 5.78
CA ALA A 261 -20.00 9.46 7.08
C ALA A 261 -19.48 10.90 7.13
N ASN A 262 -19.19 11.51 5.97
CA ASN A 262 -18.76 12.91 5.88
C ASN A 262 -19.89 13.89 5.54
N MET A 263 -21.12 13.43 5.42
CA MET A 263 -22.28 14.31 5.27
C MET A 263 -22.58 15.05 6.57
N ASP A 264 -23.13 16.25 6.44
CA ASP A 264 -23.83 16.90 7.56
C ASP A 264 -24.97 16.00 8.07
N ILE A 265 -25.27 16.07 9.37
CA ILE A 265 -26.27 15.20 10.00
C ILE A 265 -27.67 15.41 9.37
N ASN A 266 -28.04 16.64 9.02
CA ASN A 266 -29.30 16.93 8.35
C ASN A 266 -29.35 16.31 6.94
N GLU A 267 -28.26 16.50 6.16
CA GLU A 267 -28.18 15.93 4.82
C GLU A 267 -28.22 14.39 4.86
N LEU A 268 -27.52 13.79 5.83
CA LEU A 268 -27.53 12.34 6.03
C LEU A 268 -28.93 11.83 6.40
N TYR A 269 -29.63 12.55 7.28
CA TYR A 269 -30.98 12.20 7.67
C TYR A 269 -31.93 12.28 6.46
N ASP A 270 -31.90 13.36 5.69
CA ASP A 270 -32.73 13.55 4.49
C ASP A 270 -32.43 12.48 3.42
N TRP A 271 -31.16 12.15 3.24
CA TRP A 271 -30.75 11.09 2.32
C TRP A 271 -31.30 9.72 2.77
N LEU A 272 -31.18 9.41 4.07
CA LEU A 272 -31.70 8.17 4.63
C LEU A 272 -33.23 8.08 4.59
N MET A 273 -33.96 9.20 4.67
CA MET A 273 -35.39 9.21 4.49
C MET A 273 -35.82 8.84 3.08
N LYS A 274 -35.00 9.16 2.08
CA LYS A 274 -35.25 8.89 0.65
C LYS A 274 -34.66 7.57 0.16
N VAL A 275 -33.77 6.93 0.92
CA VAL A 275 -33.02 5.75 0.46
C VAL A 275 -33.92 4.59 0.04
N ASP A 276 -35.11 4.46 0.65
CA ASP A 276 -36.08 3.40 0.30
C ASP A 276 -36.53 3.48 -1.16
N GLU A 277 -36.50 4.65 -1.80
CA GLU A 277 -36.85 4.83 -3.20
C GLU A 277 -35.87 4.15 -4.16
N PHE A 278 -34.62 4.01 -3.73
CA PHE A 278 -33.52 3.44 -4.52
C PHE A 278 -33.28 1.95 -4.25
N LEU A 279 -33.93 1.38 -3.21
CA LEU A 279 -33.74 -0.01 -2.81
C LEU A 279 -34.74 -0.93 -3.53
N SER A 280 -34.26 -2.10 -3.93
CA SER A 280 -35.13 -3.18 -4.40
C SER A 280 -35.96 -3.75 -3.24
N ASP A 281 -37.07 -4.44 -3.55
CA ASP A 281 -37.96 -5.02 -2.54
C ASP A 281 -37.24 -5.99 -1.58
N LYS A 282 -36.25 -6.72 -2.09
CA LYS A 282 -35.41 -7.58 -1.25
C LYS A 282 -34.54 -6.77 -0.30
N GLN A 283 -33.91 -5.70 -0.79
CA GLN A 283 -33.08 -4.80 0.03
C GLN A 283 -33.91 -4.06 1.07
N LYS A 284 -35.10 -3.58 0.71
CA LYS A 284 -36.04 -2.97 1.67
C LYS A 284 -36.37 -3.89 2.83
N LYS A 285 -36.71 -5.17 2.53
CA LYS A 285 -37.00 -6.15 3.59
C LYS A 285 -35.82 -6.40 4.54
N ILE A 286 -34.58 -6.39 4.02
CA ILE A 286 -33.38 -6.60 4.80
C ILE A 286 -33.05 -5.36 5.66
N SER A 287 -33.27 -4.16 5.13
CA SER A 287 -32.82 -2.90 5.73
C SER A 287 -33.82 -2.26 6.70
N VAL A 288 -35.07 -2.70 6.75
CA VAL A 288 -36.15 -2.08 7.53
C VAL A 288 -35.73 -1.76 8.97
N GLU A 289 -35.29 -2.75 9.73
CA GLU A 289 -34.92 -2.55 11.13
C GLU A 289 -33.68 -1.67 11.30
N ILE A 290 -32.69 -1.85 10.43
CA ILE A 290 -31.45 -1.07 10.44
C ILE A 290 -31.74 0.41 10.15
N LEU A 291 -32.50 0.68 9.10
CA LEU A 291 -32.84 2.06 8.71
C LEU A 291 -33.70 2.74 9.78
N LYS A 292 -34.65 2.01 10.39
CA LYS A 292 -35.47 2.53 11.49
C LYS A 292 -34.60 2.96 12.67
N GLU A 293 -33.65 2.12 13.07
CA GLU A 293 -32.75 2.42 14.18
C GLU A 293 -31.86 3.63 13.89
N ILE A 294 -31.27 3.67 12.69
CA ILE A 294 -30.40 4.80 12.28
C ILE A 294 -31.20 6.11 12.23
N ARG A 295 -32.36 6.10 11.61
CA ARG A 295 -33.26 7.27 11.52
C ARG A 295 -33.65 7.79 12.89
N THR A 296 -33.99 6.89 13.82
CA THR A 296 -34.33 7.24 15.20
C THR A 296 -33.17 7.91 15.92
N ARG A 297 -31.97 7.37 15.80
CA ARG A 297 -30.77 7.94 16.44
C ARG A 297 -30.37 9.29 15.84
N LEU A 298 -30.44 9.43 14.50
CA LEU A 298 -30.14 10.71 13.85
C LEU A 298 -31.15 11.77 14.27
N LYS A 299 -32.44 11.42 14.29
CA LYS A 299 -33.48 12.35 14.73
C LYS A 299 -33.23 12.86 16.15
N PHE A 300 -32.84 11.97 17.07
CA PHE A 300 -32.48 12.34 18.46
C PHE A 300 -31.29 13.31 18.53
N LEU A 301 -30.38 13.27 17.55
CA LEU A 301 -29.25 14.21 17.50
C LEU A 301 -29.63 15.54 16.88
N LEU A 302 -30.73 15.62 16.15
CA LEU A 302 -31.24 16.82 15.48
C LEU A 302 -32.21 17.62 16.34
N ASP A 303 -32.88 16.96 17.29
CA ASP A 303 -33.79 17.57 18.28
C ASP A 303 -32.99 18.21 19.44
#